data_dc80f1e4bda08fe02a66de807b93d8d6
#
_entry.id   dc80f1e4bda08fe02a66de807b93d8d6
#
_cell.length_a   1.000
_cell.length_b   1.000
_cell.length_c   1.000
_cell.angle_alpha   90.00
_cell.angle_beta   90.00
_cell.angle_gamma   90.00
#
_symmetry.space_group_name_H-M   'P 1'
#
loop_
_entity.id
_entity.type
_entity.pdbx_description
1 polymer ?
#
loop_
_entity_poly.entity_id
_entity_poly.type
_entity_poly.pdbx_seq_one_letter_code
_entity_poly.pdbx_strand_id
1 'polypeptide(L)'
;MSKIAILTDSSCDIPQELAEKYGIDIMGFHILLDDEDIVEREKYTPEEFYDKMRAAKGIPSTAAITPIQFCEKYCQYVDEGYTDVIHVPINRSGSSTYNNAVMAQGMLREERPEHHLNIHLLDPHTYSMVFGWYLCEMARKLQNGAELRHVIGEFEAQMNKMEIILGPYSLKQMKKSGRISAAAAVMGELMGVRPIITLIDGKTKVESKVRGDDKVIPAMIDLCKKRTEGVEDFDYMIGHTSIPQAAELEKACRKAFGKAPLTTFNLGGVVSANTGPDTLALIYVGKPRG
;
A
#
# COMPACT_ATOMS: atom_id res chain seq x y z
N MET A 1 1.76 -10.68 -30.89
CA MET A 1 1.52 -9.51 -30.00
C MET A 1 1.86 -9.94 -28.60
N SER A 2 2.51 -9.08 -27.83
CA SER A 2 2.83 -9.36 -26.44
C SER A 2 1.53 -9.48 -25.63
N LYS A 3 1.35 -10.57 -24.87
CA LYS A 3 0.25 -10.75 -23.94
C LYS A 3 0.79 -10.48 -22.54
N ILE A 4 0.40 -9.36 -21.94
CA ILE A 4 0.95 -8.85 -20.69
C ILE A 4 -0.06 -9.08 -19.57
N ALA A 5 0.37 -9.71 -18.46
CA ALA A 5 -0.37 -9.77 -17.22
C ALA A 5 0.15 -8.72 -16.22
N ILE A 6 -0.71 -8.28 -15.31
CA ILE A 6 -0.34 -7.45 -14.17
C ILE A 6 -0.73 -8.20 -12.91
N LEU A 7 0.25 -8.47 -12.06
CA LEU A 7 0.10 -9.20 -10.81
C LEU A 7 0.50 -8.30 -9.63
N THR A 8 -0.28 -8.35 -8.59
CA THR A 8 0.03 -7.70 -7.30
C THR A 8 -0.53 -8.51 -6.14
N ASP A 9 -0.42 -8.00 -4.94
CA ASP A 9 -1.01 -8.56 -3.74
C ASP A 9 -2.05 -7.61 -3.11
N SER A 10 -2.81 -8.12 -2.16
CA SER A 10 -3.93 -7.40 -1.56
C SER A 10 -3.53 -6.13 -0.80
N SER A 11 -2.25 -5.95 -0.47
CA SER A 11 -1.76 -4.71 0.14
C SER A 11 -1.79 -3.50 -0.80
N CYS A 12 -2.15 -3.68 -2.07
CA CYS A 12 -2.32 -2.59 -3.05
C CYS A 12 -3.56 -1.72 -2.79
N ASP A 13 -4.51 -2.23 -2.03
CA ASP A 13 -5.81 -1.59 -1.71
C ASP A 13 -6.64 -1.16 -2.95
N ILE A 14 -6.35 -1.72 -4.13
CA ILE A 14 -7.12 -1.44 -5.36
C ILE A 14 -8.55 -1.98 -5.17
N PRO A 15 -9.59 -1.16 -5.35
CA PRO A 15 -10.98 -1.64 -5.36
C PRO A 15 -11.20 -2.75 -6.38
N GLN A 16 -12.06 -3.71 -6.03
CA GLN A 16 -12.33 -4.88 -6.88
C GLN A 16 -12.77 -4.48 -8.30
N GLU A 17 -13.64 -3.48 -8.41
CA GLU A 17 -14.13 -2.94 -9.68
C GLU A 17 -13.00 -2.39 -10.58
N LEU A 18 -11.98 -1.76 -9.99
CA LEU A 18 -10.83 -1.27 -10.73
C LEU A 18 -9.88 -2.40 -11.13
N ALA A 19 -9.70 -3.40 -10.26
CA ALA A 19 -8.89 -4.58 -10.59
C ALA A 19 -9.49 -5.32 -11.79
N GLU A 20 -10.79 -5.57 -11.78
CA GLU A 20 -11.52 -6.21 -12.88
C GLU A 20 -11.48 -5.37 -14.15
N LYS A 21 -11.74 -4.06 -14.05
CA LYS A 21 -11.71 -3.13 -15.20
C LYS A 21 -10.37 -3.13 -15.92
N TYR A 22 -9.29 -3.22 -15.17
CA TYR A 22 -7.94 -3.12 -15.72
C TYR A 22 -7.24 -4.48 -15.89
N GLY A 23 -7.89 -5.60 -15.53
CA GLY A 23 -7.31 -6.94 -15.63
C GLY A 23 -6.09 -7.10 -14.74
N ILE A 24 -6.16 -6.61 -13.49
CA ILE A 24 -5.09 -6.73 -12.50
C ILE A 24 -5.38 -7.91 -11.60
N ASP A 25 -4.52 -8.91 -11.59
CA ASP A 25 -4.59 -10.05 -10.69
C ASP A 25 -4.06 -9.67 -9.31
N ILE A 26 -4.86 -9.92 -8.26
CA ILE A 26 -4.52 -9.61 -6.87
C ILE A 26 -4.52 -10.88 -6.05
N MET A 27 -3.38 -11.24 -5.47
CA MET A 27 -3.26 -12.36 -4.54
C MET A 27 -3.50 -11.90 -3.10
N GLY A 28 -4.38 -12.60 -2.39
CA GLY A 28 -4.75 -12.28 -1.00
C GLY A 28 -3.66 -12.65 0.00
N PHE A 29 -3.38 -11.76 0.94
CA PHE A 29 -2.60 -12.10 2.14
C PHE A 29 -3.46 -12.88 3.13
N HIS A 30 -2.82 -13.74 3.91
CA HIS A 30 -3.42 -14.32 5.11
C HIS A 30 -3.23 -13.39 6.31
N ILE A 31 -4.30 -13.19 7.06
CA ILE A 31 -4.31 -12.40 8.30
C ILE A 31 -4.85 -13.30 9.42
N LEU A 32 -4.01 -13.58 10.41
CA LEU A 32 -4.43 -14.30 11.60
C LEU A 32 -4.88 -13.29 12.66
N LEU A 33 -6.13 -13.40 13.10
CA LEU A 33 -6.71 -12.58 14.16
C LEU A 33 -7.47 -13.47 15.14
N ASP A 34 -7.03 -13.49 16.40
CA ASP A 34 -7.44 -14.47 17.40
C ASP A 34 -7.23 -15.90 16.85
N ASP A 35 -8.28 -16.72 16.71
CA ASP A 35 -8.20 -18.09 16.19
C ASP A 35 -8.65 -18.18 14.71
N GLU A 36 -8.80 -17.07 14.01
CA GLU A 36 -9.28 -17.04 12.63
C GLU A 36 -8.17 -16.69 11.65
N ASP A 37 -8.00 -17.55 10.63
CA ASP A 37 -7.20 -17.28 9.43
C ASP A 37 -8.12 -16.65 8.36
N ILE A 38 -7.81 -15.43 7.99
CA ILE A 38 -8.60 -14.60 7.07
C ILE A 38 -7.77 -14.38 5.81
N VAL A 39 -8.27 -14.86 4.67
CA VAL A 39 -7.72 -14.44 3.38
C VAL A 39 -8.32 -13.07 3.05
N GLU A 40 -7.45 -12.09 2.91
CA GLU A 40 -7.89 -10.72 2.64
C GLU A 40 -8.65 -10.63 1.31
N ARG A 41 -9.71 -9.84 1.28
CA ARG A 41 -10.66 -9.61 0.17
C ARG A 41 -11.68 -10.74 -0.07
N GLU A 42 -11.57 -11.89 0.59
CA GLU A 42 -12.52 -12.99 0.39
C GLU A 42 -13.70 -12.95 1.36
N LYS A 43 -13.45 -12.58 2.61
CA LYS A 43 -14.44 -12.77 3.68
C LYS A 43 -15.00 -11.48 4.26
N TYR A 44 -14.18 -10.46 4.41
CA TYR A 44 -14.55 -9.20 5.06
C TYR A 44 -14.25 -8.00 4.17
N THR A 45 -15.16 -7.02 4.19
CA THR A 45 -14.83 -5.67 3.72
C THR A 45 -13.80 -5.03 4.66
N PRO A 46 -13.09 -3.98 4.24
CA PRO A 46 -12.18 -3.26 5.13
C PRO A 46 -12.88 -2.77 6.41
N GLU A 47 -14.10 -2.25 6.31
CA GLU A 47 -14.89 -1.74 7.45
C GLU A 47 -15.22 -2.85 8.45
N GLU A 48 -15.70 -3.99 7.97
CA GLU A 48 -15.99 -5.16 8.80
C GLU A 48 -14.73 -5.66 9.50
N PHE A 49 -13.58 -5.61 8.81
CA PHE A 49 -12.30 -5.99 9.40
C PHE A 49 -11.85 -5.01 10.49
N TYR A 50 -12.08 -3.69 10.32
CA TYR A 50 -11.77 -2.72 11.39
C TYR A 50 -12.61 -2.97 12.64
N ASP A 51 -13.89 -3.25 12.50
CA ASP A 51 -14.78 -3.56 13.62
C ASP A 51 -14.35 -4.86 14.32
N LYS A 52 -13.94 -5.86 13.53
CA LYS A 52 -13.38 -7.10 14.05
C LYS A 52 -12.08 -6.83 14.84
N MET A 53 -11.18 -5.99 14.34
CA MET A 53 -9.96 -5.60 15.06
C MET A 53 -10.25 -4.86 16.38
N ARG A 54 -11.30 -4.02 16.41
CA ARG A 54 -11.71 -3.31 17.63
C ARG A 54 -12.27 -4.27 18.69
N ALA A 55 -13.02 -5.29 18.25
CA ALA A 55 -13.60 -6.31 19.12
C ALA A 55 -12.61 -7.40 19.55
N ALA A 56 -11.51 -7.59 18.83
CA ALA A 56 -10.55 -8.68 19.05
C ALA A 56 -9.78 -8.53 20.37
N LYS A 57 -9.47 -9.66 20.99
CA LYS A 57 -8.59 -9.75 22.17
C LYS A 57 -7.12 -9.61 21.76
N GLY A 58 -6.76 -10.24 20.65
CA GLY A 58 -5.43 -10.25 20.06
C GLY A 58 -5.15 -9.03 19.18
N ILE A 59 -4.02 -9.08 18.51
CA ILE A 59 -3.60 -8.14 17.48
C ILE A 59 -3.35 -8.94 16.23
N PRO A 60 -3.88 -8.50 15.07
CA PRO A 60 -3.71 -9.26 13.84
C PRO A 60 -2.23 -9.41 13.49
N SER A 61 -1.87 -10.55 12.90
CA SER A 61 -0.60 -10.79 12.25
C SER A 61 -0.81 -11.19 10.80
N THR A 62 0.12 -10.83 9.93
CA THR A 62 0.04 -11.10 8.49
C THR A 62 1.08 -12.12 8.06
N ALA A 63 0.71 -13.06 7.19
CA ALA A 63 1.62 -14.01 6.58
C ALA A 63 1.91 -13.61 5.12
N ALA A 64 3.19 -13.62 4.75
CA ALA A 64 3.62 -13.32 3.38
C ALA A 64 3.13 -14.40 2.39
N ILE A 65 2.80 -14.00 1.17
CA ILE A 65 2.53 -14.93 0.08
C ILE A 65 3.79 -15.75 -0.19
N THR A 66 3.63 -17.06 -0.31
CA THR A 66 4.74 -18.01 -0.39
C THR A 66 5.35 -18.11 -1.79
N PRO A 67 6.61 -18.58 -1.92
CA PRO A 67 7.20 -18.83 -3.25
C PRO A 67 6.41 -19.83 -4.08
N ILE A 68 5.81 -20.85 -3.42
CA ILE A 68 5.00 -21.87 -4.10
C ILE A 68 3.77 -21.24 -4.75
N GLN A 69 3.02 -20.42 -4.00
CA GLN A 69 1.83 -19.73 -4.53
C GLN A 69 2.18 -18.83 -5.73
N PHE A 70 3.29 -18.11 -5.66
CA PHE A 70 3.73 -17.30 -6.81
C PHE A 70 4.19 -18.16 -7.99
N CYS A 71 4.89 -19.27 -7.75
CA CYS A 71 5.30 -20.18 -8.80
C CYS A 71 4.09 -20.78 -9.53
N GLU A 72 3.08 -21.24 -8.79
CA GLU A 72 1.81 -21.73 -9.35
C GLU A 72 1.13 -20.66 -10.22
N LYS A 73 1.10 -19.40 -9.75
CA LYS A 73 0.53 -18.28 -10.52
C LYS A 73 1.34 -18.00 -11.80
N TYR A 74 2.66 -18.07 -11.74
CA TYR A 74 3.50 -17.89 -12.92
C TYR A 74 3.34 -19.06 -13.91
N CYS A 75 3.22 -20.30 -13.44
CA CYS A 75 2.92 -21.45 -14.28
C CYS A 75 1.57 -21.28 -15.00
N GLN A 76 0.55 -20.77 -14.29
CA GLN A 76 -0.73 -20.44 -14.90
C GLN A 76 -0.56 -19.46 -16.07
N TYR A 77 0.23 -18.38 -15.89
CA TYR A 77 0.48 -17.42 -16.97
C TYR A 77 1.22 -18.04 -18.16
N VAL A 78 2.17 -18.96 -17.91
CA VAL A 78 2.84 -19.73 -18.99
C VAL A 78 1.81 -20.55 -19.76
N ASP A 79 0.96 -21.30 -19.06
CA ASP A 79 -0.06 -22.18 -19.67
C ASP A 79 -1.12 -21.37 -20.44
N GLU A 80 -1.42 -20.15 -20.01
CA GLU A 80 -2.32 -19.21 -20.69
C GLU A 80 -1.65 -18.44 -21.85
N GLY A 81 -0.35 -18.61 -22.06
CA GLY A 81 0.41 -18.02 -23.16
C GLY A 81 0.74 -16.53 -22.98
N TYR A 82 0.90 -16.08 -21.75
CA TYR A 82 1.44 -14.74 -21.50
C TYR A 82 2.92 -14.68 -21.85
N THR A 83 3.35 -13.54 -22.39
CA THR A 83 4.76 -13.29 -22.74
C THR A 83 5.48 -12.49 -21.67
N ASP A 84 4.74 -11.65 -20.96
CA ASP A 84 5.26 -10.74 -19.95
C ASP A 84 4.33 -10.67 -18.75
N VAL A 85 4.89 -10.57 -17.54
CA VAL A 85 4.17 -10.29 -16.32
C VAL A 85 4.83 -9.09 -15.62
N ILE A 86 4.07 -8.04 -15.38
CA ILE A 86 4.48 -6.98 -14.45
C ILE A 86 4.01 -7.42 -13.07
N HIS A 87 4.94 -7.72 -12.18
CA HIS A 87 4.63 -8.13 -10.82
C HIS A 87 5.10 -7.06 -9.84
N VAL A 88 4.16 -6.44 -9.14
CA VAL A 88 4.41 -5.40 -8.13
C VAL A 88 3.87 -5.87 -6.78
N PRO A 89 4.65 -6.62 -6.00
CA PRO A 89 4.26 -7.01 -4.64
C PRO A 89 4.46 -5.85 -3.67
N ILE A 90 3.99 -6.03 -2.44
CA ILE A 90 4.26 -5.11 -1.32
C ILE A 90 5.74 -4.78 -1.20
N ASN A 91 6.06 -3.58 -0.71
CA ASN A 91 7.41 -3.10 -0.43
C ASN A 91 8.31 -4.18 0.22
N ARG A 92 9.45 -4.44 -0.41
CA ARG A 92 10.40 -5.49 0.01
C ARG A 92 10.98 -5.27 1.40
N SER A 93 11.08 -4.03 1.89
CA SER A 93 11.58 -3.75 3.24
C SER A 93 10.57 -4.07 4.35
N GLY A 94 9.27 -4.20 4.02
CA GLY A 94 8.19 -4.45 4.97
C GLY A 94 7.70 -5.90 5.02
N SER A 95 8.01 -6.70 4.00
CA SER A 95 7.54 -8.09 3.88
C SER A 95 8.54 -8.96 3.12
N SER A 96 8.57 -10.27 3.43
CA SER A 96 9.31 -11.25 2.64
C SER A 96 8.67 -11.56 1.28
N THR A 97 7.46 -11.06 1.01
CA THR A 97 6.69 -11.33 -0.21
C THR A 97 7.47 -11.03 -1.49
N TYR A 98 8.18 -9.90 -1.55
CA TYR A 98 9.04 -9.59 -2.69
C TYR A 98 10.14 -10.65 -2.91
N ASN A 99 10.84 -11.05 -1.84
CA ASN A 99 11.89 -12.07 -1.95
C ASN A 99 11.29 -13.44 -2.29
N ASN A 100 10.10 -13.75 -1.82
CA ASN A 100 9.36 -14.96 -2.19
C ASN A 100 9.03 -14.97 -3.70
N ALA A 101 8.67 -13.83 -4.29
CA ALA A 101 8.49 -13.70 -5.72
C ALA A 101 9.79 -13.91 -6.51
N VAL A 102 10.94 -13.44 -5.99
CA VAL A 102 12.26 -13.74 -6.58
C VAL A 102 12.55 -15.24 -6.55
N MET A 103 12.28 -15.91 -5.43
CA MET A 103 12.46 -17.38 -5.32
C MET A 103 11.54 -18.11 -6.30
N ALA A 104 10.29 -17.68 -6.44
CA ALA A 104 9.33 -18.26 -7.37
C ALA A 104 9.79 -18.21 -8.84
N GLN A 105 10.53 -17.17 -9.25
CA GLN A 105 11.12 -17.11 -10.58
C GLN A 105 12.17 -18.23 -10.82
N GLY A 106 12.92 -18.60 -9.76
CA GLY A 106 13.84 -19.74 -9.79
C GLY A 106 13.07 -21.07 -9.96
N MET A 107 12.04 -21.26 -9.14
CA MET A 107 11.18 -22.45 -9.20
C MET A 107 10.50 -22.61 -10.55
N LEU A 108 10.00 -21.52 -11.14
CA LEU A 108 9.40 -21.53 -12.47
C LEU A 108 10.37 -22.07 -13.54
N ARG A 109 11.64 -21.66 -13.51
CA ARG A 109 12.67 -22.16 -14.45
C ARG A 109 12.94 -23.65 -14.30
N GLU A 110 12.81 -24.17 -13.09
CA GLU A 110 12.96 -25.61 -12.81
C GLU A 110 11.74 -26.40 -13.28
N GLU A 111 10.53 -25.89 -13.03
CA GLU A 111 9.27 -26.57 -13.37
C GLU A 111 8.90 -26.46 -14.85
N ARG A 112 9.25 -25.36 -15.50
CA ARG A 112 8.93 -25.04 -16.91
C ARG A 112 10.18 -24.54 -17.63
N PRO A 113 11.21 -25.37 -17.85
CA PRO A 113 12.50 -24.92 -18.40
C PRO A 113 12.40 -24.29 -19.81
N GLU A 114 11.39 -24.67 -20.58
CA GLU A 114 11.15 -24.13 -21.94
C GLU A 114 10.23 -22.89 -21.97
N HIS A 115 9.89 -22.32 -20.81
CA HIS A 115 9.03 -21.12 -20.78
C HIS A 115 9.76 -19.89 -21.35
N HIS A 116 8.98 -18.97 -21.94
CA HIS A 116 9.46 -17.68 -22.45
C HIS A 116 8.81 -16.49 -21.72
N LEU A 117 8.25 -16.71 -20.52
CA LEU A 117 7.62 -15.68 -19.73
C LEU A 117 8.68 -14.74 -19.12
N ASN A 118 8.59 -13.45 -19.42
CA ASN A 118 9.40 -12.41 -18.81
C ASN A 118 8.68 -11.87 -17.57
N ILE A 119 9.29 -11.94 -16.40
CA ILE A 119 8.73 -11.41 -15.17
C ILE A 119 9.46 -10.12 -14.79
N HIS A 120 8.75 -9.00 -14.91
CA HIS A 120 9.20 -7.66 -14.52
C HIS A 120 8.78 -7.43 -13.07
N LEU A 121 9.65 -7.81 -12.13
CA LEU A 121 9.41 -7.69 -10.70
C LEU A 121 9.85 -6.31 -10.21
N LEU A 122 8.90 -5.49 -9.77
CA LEU A 122 9.13 -4.10 -9.35
C LEU A 122 8.89 -3.95 -7.85
N ASP A 123 9.79 -3.24 -7.16
CA ASP A 123 9.58 -2.84 -5.76
C ASP A 123 8.92 -1.45 -5.73
N PRO A 124 7.72 -1.30 -5.20
CA PRO A 124 7.06 0.00 -5.14
C PRO A 124 7.64 0.93 -4.06
N HIS A 125 8.52 0.44 -3.18
CA HIS A 125 9.07 1.18 -2.04
C HIS A 125 8.02 1.81 -1.11
N THR A 126 6.76 1.38 -1.21
CA THR A 126 5.60 1.92 -0.51
C THR A 126 4.53 0.85 -0.29
N TYR A 127 3.34 1.27 0.15
CA TYR A 127 2.22 0.41 0.51
C TYR A 127 0.91 0.99 0.01
N SER A 128 -0.15 0.16 0.00
CA SER A 128 -1.52 0.59 -0.18
C SER A 128 -1.82 1.15 -1.57
N MET A 129 -2.91 1.90 -1.69
CA MET A 129 -3.35 2.55 -2.91
C MET A 129 -2.30 3.52 -3.50
N VAL A 130 -1.23 3.80 -2.76
CA VAL A 130 -0.10 4.59 -3.29
C VAL A 130 0.46 3.95 -4.55
N PHE A 131 0.83 2.68 -4.49
CA PHE A 131 1.26 1.98 -5.70
C PHE A 131 0.08 1.40 -6.50
N GLY A 132 -1.02 1.06 -5.81
CA GLY A 132 -2.23 0.55 -6.46
C GLY A 132 -2.81 1.51 -7.50
N TRP A 133 -2.87 2.82 -7.20
CA TRP A 133 -3.34 3.82 -8.13
C TRP A 133 -2.48 3.86 -9.42
N TYR A 134 -1.17 3.91 -9.26
CA TYR A 134 -0.26 3.98 -10.41
C TYR A 134 -0.17 2.65 -11.16
N LEU A 135 -0.49 1.53 -10.51
CA LEU A 135 -0.64 0.25 -11.19
C LEU A 135 -1.88 0.24 -12.09
N CYS A 136 -3.00 0.83 -11.64
CA CYS A 136 -4.18 1.05 -12.50
C CYS A 136 -3.86 1.98 -13.67
N GLU A 137 -3.10 3.06 -13.45
CA GLU A 137 -2.67 3.96 -14.51
C GLU A 137 -1.75 3.27 -15.52
N MET A 138 -0.83 2.42 -15.06
CA MET A 138 0.02 1.58 -15.91
C MET A 138 -0.82 0.65 -16.78
N ALA A 139 -1.78 -0.06 -16.17
CA ALA A 139 -2.70 -0.95 -16.88
C ALA A 139 -3.49 -0.21 -17.94
N ARG A 140 -4.04 0.95 -17.62
CA ARG A 140 -4.76 1.83 -18.54
C ARG A 140 -3.90 2.24 -19.73
N LYS A 141 -2.64 2.61 -19.50
CA LYS A 141 -1.69 3.00 -20.55
C LYS A 141 -1.37 1.83 -21.48
N LEU A 142 -1.12 0.63 -20.92
CA LEU A 142 -0.88 -0.59 -21.70
C LEU A 142 -2.08 -0.96 -22.56
N GLN A 143 -3.31 -0.89 -22.03
CA GLN A 143 -4.54 -1.12 -22.78
C GLN A 143 -4.71 -0.12 -23.95
N ASN A 144 -4.15 1.08 -23.84
CA ASN A 144 -4.11 2.11 -24.89
C ASN A 144 -2.88 1.99 -25.81
N GLY A 145 -2.11 0.90 -25.71
CA GLY A 145 -0.99 0.61 -26.62
C GLY A 145 0.34 1.26 -26.24
N ALA A 146 0.49 1.73 -25.01
CA ALA A 146 1.78 2.24 -24.55
C ALA A 146 2.84 1.12 -24.49
N GLU A 147 4.09 1.48 -24.69
CA GLU A 147 5.22 0.55 -24.69
C GLU A 147 5.55 0.11 -23.26
N LEU A 148 5.76 -1.21 -23.04
CA LEU A 148 5.96 -1.83 -21.74
C LEU A 148 7.09 -1.18 -20.91
N ARG A 149 8.25 -0.98 -21.52
CA ARG A 149 9.40 -0.39 -20.82
C ARG A 149 9.16 1.06 -20.41
N HIS A 150 8.42 1.78 -21.25
CA HIS A 150 8.07 3.18 -20.96
C HIS A 150 7.17 3.28 -19.71
N VAL A 151 6.12 2.48 -19.63
CA VAL A 151 5.19 2.50 -18.47
C VAL A 151 5.85 2.00 -17.18
N ILE A 152 6.77 1.04 -17.26
CA ILE A 152 7.59 0.62 -16.12
C ILE A 152 8.46 1.78 -15.61
N GLY A 153 9.20 2.44 -16.51
CA GLY A 153 10.04 3.58 -16.13
C GLY A 153 9.26 4.75 -15.53
N GLU A 154 8.06 5.04 -16.05
CA GLU A 154 7.17 6.05 -15.46
C GLU A 154 6.70 5.66 -14.05
N PHE A 155 6.34 4.39 -13.85
CA PHE A 155 5.93 3.88 -12.55
C PHE A 155 7.07 4.03 -11.51
N GLU A 156 8.27 3.57 -11.84
CA GLU A 156 9.45 3.68 -10.95
C GLU A 156 9.78 5.15 -10.64
N ALA A 157 9.76 6.03 -11.64
CA ALA A 157 9.98 7.46 -11.47
C ALA A 157 8.91 8.10 -10.57
N GLN A 158 7.66 7.63 -10.64
CA GLN A 158 6.59 8.12 -9.80
C GLN A 158 6.72 7.61 -8.37
N MET A 159 7.01 6.31 -8.17
CA MET A 159 7.23 5.75 -6.84
C MET A 159 8.37 6.44 -6.10
N ASN A 160 9.38 6.92 -6.83
CA ASN A 160 10.49 7.70 -6.27
C ASN A 160 10.09 9.07 -5.70
N LYS A 161 8.87 9.55 -5.94
CA LYS A 161 8.36 10.83 -5.42
C LYS A 161 7.30 10.66 -4.34
N MET A 162 6.74 9.44 -4.18
CA MET A 162 5.62 9.22 -3.27
C MET A 162 6.03 9.26 -1.82
N GLU A 163 5.28 10.00 -1.01
CA GLU A 163 5.45 10.11 0.43
C GLU A 163 4.10 9.94 1.13
N ILE A 164 4.13 9.41 2.35
CA ILE A 164 2.94 9.20 3.18
C ILE A 164 3.16 9.87 4.53
N ILE A 165 2.15 10.59 5.00
CA ILE A 165 2.02 11.06 6.37
C ILE A 165 0.91 10.26 7.05
N LEU A 166 1.24 9.57 8.14
CA LEU A 166 0.29 8.85 8.98
C LEU A 166 -0.08 9.68 10.22
N GLY A 167 -1.37 9.76 10.50
CA GLY A 167 -1.96 10.36 11.70
C GLY A 167 -2.76 9.32 12.48
N PRO A 168 -2.10 8.45 13.29
CA PRO A 168 -2.79 7.44 14.08
C PRO A 168 -3.41 8.03 15.35
N TYR A 169 -4.64 7.61 15.64
CA TYR A 169 -5.32 7.90 16.91
C TYR A 169 -5.09 6.81 17.98
N SER A 170 -4.56 5.64 17.56
CA SER A 170 -4.13 4.55 18.43
C SER A 170 -2.81 3.99 17.93
N LEU A 171 -1.91 3.64 18.85
CA LEU A 171 -0.60 3.04 18.54
C LEU A 171 -0.52 1.55 18.89
N LYS A 172 -1.63 0.95 19.35
CA LYS A 172 -1.64 -0.42 19.87
C LYS A 172 -1.11 -1.42 18.83
N GLN A 173 -1.65 -1.40 17.61
CA GLN A 173 -1.25 -2.29 16.52
C GLN A 173 0.14 -1.92 15.99
N MET A 174 0.41 -0.66 15.73
CA MET A 174 1.69 -0.18 15.21
C MET A 174 2.88 -0.63 16.06
N LYS A 175 2.75 -0.53 17.41
CA LYS A 175 3.82 -0.92 18.34
C LYS A 175 4.09 -2.42 18.31
N LYS A 176 3.07 -3.25 18.15
CA LYS A 176 3.20 -4.72 18.20
C LYS A 176 3.56 -5.33 16.85
N SER A 177 3.12 -4.74 15.76
CA SER A 177 3.39 -5.26 14.41
C SER A 177 4.88 -5.21 14.05
N GLY A 178 5.62 -4.25 14.59
CA GLY A 178 7.05 -4.04 14.30
C GLY A 178 7.35 -3.48 12.89
N ARG A 179 6.32 -3.28 12.04
CA ARG A 179 6.49 -2.75 10.66
C ARG A 179 6.55 -1.23 10.64
N ILE A 180 6.02 -0.58 11.67
CA ILE A 180 6.10 0.86 11.83
C ILE A 180 7.07 1.15 12.97
N SER A 181 8.36 1.06 12.68
CA SER A 181 9.44 1.19 13.67
C SER A 181 9.40 2.53 14.42
N ALA A 182 8.95 3.59 13.78
CA ALA A 182 8.77 4.90 14.40
C ALA A 182 7.78 4.86 15.57
N ALA A 183 6.77 3.97 15.58
CA ALA A 183 5.82 3.85 16.67
C ALA A 183 6.48 3.40 17.99
N ALA A 184 7.57 2.64 17.92
CA ALA A 184 8.32 2.21 19.09
C ALA A 184 8.96 3.40 19.84
N ALA A 185 9.33 4.47 19.14
CA ALA A 185 9.91 5.67 19.71
C ALA A 185 8.92 6.50 20.55
N VAL A 186 7.62 6.16 20.52
CA VAL A 186 6.54 6.83 21.26
C VAL A 186 6.16 6.06 22.54
N MET A 187 6.94 5.02 22.90
CA MET A 187 6.70 4.23 24.11
C MET A 187 6.90 5.07 25.38
N GLY A 188 5.94 4.96 26.30
CA GLY A 188 6.01 5.65 27.61
C GLY A 188 5.48 7.09 27.64
N GLU A 189 4.88 7.58 26.57
CA GLU A 189 4.37 8.94 26.52
C GLU A 189 3.01 9.14 27.17
N LEU A 190 2.78 10.39 27.60
CA LEU A 190 1.58 10.83 28.28
C LEU A 190 0.31 10.57 27.46
N MET A 191 -0.78 10.31 28.16
CA MET A 191 -2.11 10.15 27.58
C MET A 191 -2.47 11.33 26.67
N GLY A 192 -2.98 11.05 25.47
CA GLY A 192 -3.41 12.09 24.51
C GLY A 192 -2.31 12.61 23.58
N VAL A 193 -1.09 12.06 23.60
CA VAL A 193 -0.05 12.38 22.62
C VAL A 193 -0.25 11.54 21.35
N ARG A 194 -0.26 12.23 20.19
CA ARG A 194 -0.40 11.63 18.85
C ARG A 194 0.83 11.94 18.03
N PRO A 195 1.56 10.93 17.53
CA PRO A 195 2.66 11.16 16.61
C PRO A 195 2.16 11.46 15.21
N ILE A 196 2.88 12.29 14.49
CA ILE A 196 2.78 12.44 13.03
C ILE A 196 3.98 11.72 12.45
N ILE A 197 3.71 10.70 11.66
CA ILE A 197 4.71 9.75 11.16
C ILE A 197 4.81 9.88 9.65
N THR A 198 6.02 10.07 9.11
CA THR A 198 6.26 9.90 7.67
C THR A 198 6.64 8.46 7.36
N LEU A 199 6.21 8.01 6.19
CA LEU A 199 6.66 6.79 5.55
C LEU A 199 7.18 7.15 4.17
N ILE A 200 8.48 6.99 3.99
CA ILE A 200 9.21 7.36 2.78
C ILE A 200 10.20 6.23 2.47
N ASP A 201 10.17 5.73 1.25
CA ASP A 201 11.04 4.62 0.82
C ASP A 201 10.97 3.42 1.79
N GLY A 202 9.75 3.06 2.18
CA GLY A 202 9.50 1.98 3.14
C GLY A 202 9.93 2.24 4.58
N LYS A 203 10.53 3.38 4.88
CA LYS A 203 11.03 3.74 6.21
C LYS A 203 10.10 4.70 6.92
N THR A 204 9.90 4.48 8.21
CA THR A 204 9.06 5.34 9.05
C THR A 204 9.88 6.24 9.96
N LYS A 205 9.40 7.48 10.17
CA LYS A 205 10.01 8.45 11.07
C LYS A 205 8.94 9.26 11.79
N VAL A 206 9.07 9.48 13.10
CA VAL A 206 8.25 10.48 13.82
C VAL A 206 8.79 11.87 13.49
N GLU A 207 7.98 12.66 12.79
CA GLU A 207 8.33 14.05 12.44
C GLU A 207 7.95 15.03 13.53
N SER A 208 6.80 14.80 14.17
CA SER A 208 6.32 15.62 15.28
C SER A 208 5.38 14.82 16.17
N LYS A 209 5.06 15.40 17.32
CA LYS A 209 4.11 14.88 18.29
C LYS A 209 3.16 16.01 18.67
N VAL A 210 1.86 15.75 18.61
CA VAL A 210 0.83 16.72 19.00
C VAL A 210 0.05 16.21 20.20
N ARG A 211 -0.54 17.11 20.97
CA ARG A 211 -1.37 16.75 22.12
C ARG A 211 -2.84 17.10 21.82
N GLY A 212 -3.68 16.07 21.84
CA GLY A 212 -5.10 16.18 21.49
C GLY A 212 -5.36 15.71 20.05
N ASP A 213 -6.52 15.09 19.87
CA ASP A 213 -6.95 14.52 18.59
C ASP A 213 -7.24 15.61 17.55
N ASP A 214 -7.69 16.77 17.98
CA ASP A 214 -7.96 17.97 17.18
C ASP A 214 -6.71 18.57 16.50
N LYS A 215 -5.52 18.22 16.95
CA LYS A 215 -4.25 18.71 16.40
C LYS A 215 -3.65 17.79 15.31
N VAL A 216 -4.18 16.58 15.13
CA VAL A 216 -3.63 15.61 14.20
C VAL A 216 -3.74 16.12 12.75
N ILE A 217 -4.95 16.45 12.30
CA ILE A 217 -5.21 16.91 10.93
C ILE A 217 -4.44 18.19 10.58
N PRO A 218 -4.47 19.26 11.40
CA PRO A 218 -3.65 20.44 11.15
C PRO A 218 -2.16 20.11 10.98
N ALA A 219 -1.60 19.28 11.86
CA ALA A 219 -0.19 18.93 11.82
C ALA A 219 0.18 18.09 10.58
N MET A 220 -0.70 17.19 10.11
CA MET A 220 -0.51 16.44 8.86
C MET A 220 -0.46 17.40 7.65
N ILE A 221 -1.36 18.36 7.59
CA ILE A 221 -1.43 19.35 6.50
C ILE A 221 -0.22 20.26 6.52
N ASP A 222 0.17 20.77 7.67
CA ASP A 222 1.33 21.67 7.82
C ASP A 222 2.62 20.94 7.39
N LEU A 223 2.77 19.66 7.78
CA LEU A 223 3.90 18.84 7.35
C LEU A 223 3.89 18.61 5.84
N CYS A 224 2.72 18.28 5.25
CA CYS A 224 2.59 18.11 3.81
C CYS A 224 2.99 19.39 3.05
N LYS A 225 2.47 20.56 3.45
CA LYS A 225 2.86 21.85 2.85
C LYS A 225 4.36 22.11 2.92
N LYS A 226 4.97 21.85 4.07
CA LYS A 226 6.42 21.99 4.23
C LYS A 226 7.21 21.09 3.29
N ARG A 227 6.77 19.84 3.11
CA ARG A 227 7.47 18.86 2.28
C ARG A 227 7.25 19.08 0.79
N THR A 228 6.10 19.65 0.40
CA THR A 228 5.77 19.99 -0.98
C THR A 228 6.14 21.43 -1.36
N GLU A 229 6.84 22.17 -0.51
CA GLU A 229 7.31 23.52 -0.80
C GLU A 229 8.17 23.54 -2.08
N GLY A 230 7.74 24.33 -3.10
CA GLY A 230 8.36 24.38 -4.41
C GLY A 230 7.99 23.23 -5.37
N VAL A 231 7.04 22.38 -5.01
CA VAL A 231 6.39 21.44 -5.93
C VAL A 231 5.08 22.04 -6.37
N GLU A 232 5.02 22.49 -7.61
CA GLU A 232 3.80 23.06 -8.17
C GLU A 232 2.77 21.96 -8.48
N ASP A 233 1.51 22.23 -8.17
CA ASP A 233 0.34 21.39 -8.51
C ASP A 233 0.52 19.89 -8.19
N PHE A 234 1.05 19.56 -7.03
CA PHE A 234 1.25 18.17 -6.60
C PHE A 234 -0.10 17.46 -6.39
N ASP A 235 -0.15 16.18 -6.78
CA ASP A 235 -1.28 15.31 -6.51
C ASP A 235 -1.22 14.72 -5.11
N TYR A 236 -2.43 14.45 -4.53
CA TYR A 236 -2.54 13.80 -3.24
C TYR A 236 -3.73 12.83 -3.18
N MET A 237 -3.67 11.88 -2.25
CA MET A 237 -4.70 10.90 -1.93
C MET A 237 -4.92 10.85 -0.42
N ILE A 238 -6.08 10.34 0.00
CA ILE A 238 -6.42 10.16 1.41
C ILE A 238 -6.77 8.70 1.66
N GLY A 239 -5.99 8.04 2.53
CA GLY A 239 -6.31 6.72 3.07
C GLY A 239 -6.87 6.84 4.49
N HIS A 240 -7.81 5.96 4.85
CA HIS A 240 -8.42 5.97 6.19
C HIS A 240 -8.93 4.60 6.61
N THR A 241 -9.26 4.47 7.89
CA THR A 241 -9.89 3.26 8.45
C THR A 241 -11.34 3.54 8.86
N SER A 242 -12.12 4.20 7.98
CA SER A 242 -13.55 4.52 8.15
C SER A 242 -13.88 5.25 9.46
N ILE A 243 -12.95 6.09 9.93
CA ILE A 243 -13.17 6.93 11.12
C ILE A 243 -13.78 8.29 10.74
N PRO A 244 -14.56 8.93 11.63
CA PRO A 244 -15.21 10.22 11.34
C PRO A 244 -14.27 11.31 10.86
N GLN A 245 -13.04 11.30 11.34
CA GLN A 245 -11.99 12.26 10.99
C GLN A 245 -11.56 12.19 9.51
N ALA A 246 -11.92 11.13 8.78
CA ALA A 246 -11.60 11.01 7.35
C ALA A 246 -12.25 12.14 6.51
N ALA A 247 -13.54 12.39 6.73
CA ALA A 247 -14.25 13.47 6.06
C ALA A 247 -13.71 14.86 6.45
N GLU A 248 -13.29 15.00 7.70
CA GLU A 248 -12.66 16.23 8.21
C GLU A 248 -11.30 16.48 7.52
N LEU A 249 -10.46 15.44 7.42
CA LEU A 249 -9.18 15.52 6.70
C LEU A 249 -9.39 15.91 5.23
N GLU A 250 -10.34 15.28 4.53
CA GLU A 250 -10.61 15.60 3.14
C GLU A 250 -11.04 17.06 2.97
N LYS A 251 -11.98 17.52 3.79
CA LYS A 251 -12.41 18.93 3.78
C LYS A 251 -11.27 19.90 4.05
N ALA A 252 -10.40 19.56 5.01
CA ALA A 252 -9.26 20.39 5.35
C ALA A 252 -8.20 20.41 4.24
N CYS A 253 -7.92 19.27 3.60
CA CYS A 253 -7.01 19.18 2.47
C CYS A 253 -7.53 19.96 1.26
N ARG A 254 -8.81 19.82 0.89
CA ARG A 254 -9.43 20.61 -0.20
C ARG A 254 -9.27 22.11 0.04
N LYS A 255 -9.48 22.57 1.27
CA LYS A 255 -9.28 23.98 1.65
C LYS A 255 -7.80 24.38 1.59
N ALA A 256 -6.89 23.52 2.03
CA ALA A 256 -5.46 23.82 2.16
C ALA A 256 -4.71 23.81 0.82
N PHE A 257 -5.12 22.92 -0.11
CA PHE A 257 -4.44 22.66 -1.38
C PHE A 257 -5.22 23.19 -2.60
N GLY A 258 -6.47 23.66 -2.42
CA GLY A 258 -7.28 24.25 -3.49
C GLY A 258 -7.84 23.25 -4.50
N LYS A 259 -7.66 21.94 -4.29
CA LYS A 259 -8.13 20.88 -5.20
C LYS A 259 -8.63 19.64 -4.46
N ALA A 260 -9.34 18.76 -5.18
CA ALA A 260 -9.76 17.47 -4.67
C ALA A 260 -8.59 16.49 -4.62
N PRO A 261 -8.63 15.46 -3.73
CA PRO A 261 -7.72 14.32 -3.82
C PRO A 261 -7.96 13.54 -5.11
N LEU A 262 -6.95 12.83 -5.61
CA LEU A 262 -7.11 11.85 -6.70
C LEU A 262 -8.12 10.78 -6.31
N THR A 263 -8.03 10.31 -5.07
CA THR A 263 -8.97 9.35 -4.48
C THR A 263 -8.96 9.46 -2.96
N THR A 264 -10.08 9.08 -2.35
CA THR A 264 -10.20 8.79 -0.91
C THR A 264 -10.60 7.32 -0.80
N PHE A 265 -9.88 6.53 0.01
CA PHE A 265 -10.03 5.09 0.04
C PHE A 265 -9.85 4.50 1.44
N ASN A 266 -10.38 3.29 1.63
CA ASN A 266 -10.16 2.50 2.84
C ASN A 266 -8.81 1.78 2.79
N LEU A 267 -8.05 1.85 3.89
CA LEU A 267 -6.84 1.05 4.07
C LEU A 267 -7.25 -0.44 4.19
N GLY A 268 -6.71 -1.30 3.37
CA GLY A 268 -7.01 -2.74 3.39
C GLY A 268 -6.60 -3.44 4.68
N GLY A 269 -6.96 -4.70 4.80
CA GLY A 269 -6.75 -5.52 6.00
C GLY A 269 -5.28 -5.67 6.37
N VAL A 270 -4.40 -5.95 5.39
CA VAL A 270 -2.95 -6.07 5.62
C VAL A 270 -2.36 -4.76 6.15
N VAL A 271 -2.74 -3.64 5.55
CA VAL A 271 -2.23 -2.33 5.96
C VAL A 271 -2.77 -1.95 7.34
N SER A 272 -4.09 -2.08 7.54
CA SER A 272 -4.74 -1.73 8.81
C SER A 272 -4.36 -2.68 9.96
N ALA A 273 -4.05 -3.94 9.71
CA ALA A 273 -3.47 -4.85 10.70
C ALA A 273 -2.19 -4.29 11.33
N ASN A 274 -1.42 -3.53 10.57
CA ASN A 274 -0.17 -2.92 11.02
C ASN A 274 -0.37 -1.48 11.53
N THR A 275 -1.24 -0.68 10.90
CA THR A 275 -1.48 0.72 11.30
C THR A 275 -2.53 0.86 12.40
N GLY A 276 -3.40 -0.11 12.54
CA GLY A 276 -4.56 -0.09 13.45
C GLY A 276 -5.83 0.45 12.80
N PRO A 277 -6.99 0.22 13.47
CA PRO A 277 -8.30 0.59 12.95
C PRO A 277 -8.66 2.07 13.14
N ASP A 278 -7.74 2.90 13.62
CA ASP A 278 -7.97 4.32 13.92
C ASP A 278 -6.84 5.18 13.32
N THR A 279 -6.70 5.14 11.98
CA THR A 279 -5.58 5.78 11.28
C THR A 279 -6.04 6.59 10.07
N LEU A 280 -5.44 7.77 9.91
CA LEU A 280 -5.48 8.57 8.69
C LEU A 280 -4.14 8.49 7.96
N ALA A 281 -4.17 8.54 6.64
CA ALA A 281 -3.02 8.66 5.78
C ALA A 281 -3.24 9.80 4.77
N LEU A 282 -2.30 10.73 4.70
CA LEU A 282 -2.20 11.73 3.65
C LEU A 282 -1.02 11.35 2.77
N ILE A 283 -1.32 11.01 1.53
CA ILE A 283 -0.35 10.56 0.52
C ILE A 283 -0.19 11.69 -0.48
N TYR A 284 1.01 11.97 -0.91
CA TYR A 284 1.25 13.05 -1.86
C TYR A 284 2.49 12.80 -2.72
N VAL A 285 2.53 13.49 -3.85
CA VAL A 285 3.70 13.53 -4.72
C VAL A 285 4.65 14.59 -4.19
N GLY A 286 5.75 14.16 -3.64
CA GLY A 286 6.82 15.02 -3.13
C GLY A 286 7.90 15.29 -4.17
N LYS A 287 9.08 15.67 -3.69
CA LYS A 287 10.27 15.87 -4.52
C LYS A 287 10.88 14.51 -4.90
N PRO A 288 11.50 14.39 -6.08
CA PRO A 288 12.27 13.20 -6.42
C PRO A 288 13.33 12.92 -5.34
N ARG A 289 13.44 11.67 -4.94
CA ARG A 289 14.54 11.22 -4.09
C ARG A 289 15.78 11.04 -4.96
N GLY A 290 16.90 11.60 -4.54
CA GLY A 290 18.18 11.47 -5.22
C GLY A 290 18.81 10.08 -5.06
#